data_f13d5c47e7d1b54e3baf8c57bd8cbce0
#
_entry.id   f13d5c47e7d1b54e3baf8c57bd8cbce0
#
_cell.length_a   1.000
_cell.length_b   1.000
_cell.length_c   1.000
_cell.angle_alpha   90.00
_cell.angle_beta   90.00
_cell.angle_gamma   90.00
#
_symmetry.space_group_name_H-M   'P 1'
#
loop_
_entity.id
_entity.type
_entity.pdbx_description
1 polymer ?
#
loop_
_entity_poly.entity_id
_entity_poly.type
_entity_poly.pdbx_seq_one_letter_code
_entity_poly.pdbx_strand_id
1 'polypeptide(L)'
;MHCFGGTAAMAEALMKLGFLISFAGNVTFKKAENLRDAARVVPLDRLLVETDCPFLTPIPFRGKRNEPAFVEHTAKFLAEFYGVEFETLAKRTTQNFLDFFKLELTAETQSR
;
A
#
# COMPACT_ATOMS: atom_id res chain seq x y z
N MET A 1 0.28 1.54 -8.38
CA MET A 1 -1.07 2.19 -8.32
C MET A 1 -1.23 2.86 -6.97
N HIS A 2 -1.24 4.14 -7.01
CA HIS A 2 -1.30 5.02 -5.84
C HIS A 2 -2.73 5.08 -5.29
N CYS A 3 -2.87 5.07 -3.96
CA CYS A 3 -4.15 5.17 -3.24
C CYS A 3 -5.22 4.24 -3.83
N PHE A 4 -4.89 2.95 -3.85
CA PHE A 4 -5.75 1.97 -4.52
C PHE A 4 -7.15 1.92 -3.88
N GLY A 5 -8.17 2.03 -4.71
CA GLY A 5 -9.59 2.00 -4.29
C GLY A 5 -10.44 1.00 -5.05
N GLY A 6 -9.82 0.07 -5.77
CA GLY A 6 -10.52 -0.87 -6.65
C GLY A 6 -10.81 -2.23 -6.04
N THR A 7 -11.05 -3.20 -6.91
CA THR A 7 -11.36 -4.58 -6.55
C THR A 7 -10.13 -5.49 -6.64
N ALA A 8 -10.26 -6.73 -6.14
CA ALA A 8 -9.21 -7.74 -6.28
C ALA A 8 -8.86 -8.01 -7.75
N ALA A 9 -9.86 -8.09 -8.63
CA ALA A 9 -9.63 -8.30 -10.06
C ALA A 9 -8.83 -7.16 -10.69
N MET A 10 -9.12 -5.92 -10.31
CA MET A 10 -8.36 -4.75 -10.78
C MET A 10 -6.92 -4.78 -10.29
N ALA A 11 -6.70 -5.15 -9.01
CA ALA A 11 -5.36 -5.27 -8.46
C ALA A 11 -4.55 -6.32 -9.22
N GLU A 12 -5.13 -7.49 -9.48
CA GLU A 12 -4.47 -8.55 -10.26
C GLU A 12 -4.10 -8.08 -11.66
N ALA A 13 -5.01 -7.38 -12.35
CA ALA A 13 -4.77 -6.86 -13.69
C ALA A 13 -3.62 -5.85 -13.71
N LEU A 14 -3.59 -4.94 -12.72
CA LEU A 14 -2.53 -3.94 -12.61
C LEU A 14 -1.17 -4.58 -12.31
N MET A 15 -1.14 -5.60 -11.44
CA MET A 15 0.11 -6.31 -11.14
C MET A 15 0.68 -7.04 -12.35
N LYS A 16 -0.18 -7.58 -13.21
CA LYS A 16 0.26 -8.18 -14.48
C LYS A 16 0.94 -7.17 -15.41
N LEU A 17 0.58 -5.90 -15.30
CA LEU A 17 1.21 -4.81 -16.04
C LEU A 17 2.46 -4.26 -15.36
N GLY A 18 2.89 -4.83 -14.24
CA GLY A 18 4.08 -4.43 -13.52
C GLY A 18 3.88 -3.39 -12.43
N PHE A 19 2.63 -3.03 -12.10
CA PHE A 19 2.35 -2.06 -11.05
C PHE A 19 2.52 -2.65 -9.66
N LEU A 20 2.99 -1.82 -8.74
CA LEU A 20 2.84 -2.05 -7.31
C LEU A 20 1.48 -1.51 -6.88
N ILE A 21 0.94 -2.03 -5.77
CA ILE A 21 -0.35 -1.60 -5.24
C ILE A 21 -0.13 -0.94 -3.89
N SER A 22 -0.56 0.32 -3.77
CA SER A 22 -0.38 1.11 -2.56
C SER A 22 -1.71 1.32 -1.84
N PHE A 23 -1.76 0.98 -0.55
CA PHE A 23 -2.93 1.16 0.29
C PHE A 23 -2.75 2.31 1.26
N ALA A 24 -3.81 3.12 1.40
CA ALA A 24 -3.88 4.20 2.37
C ALA A 24 -4.72 3.79 3.58
N GLY A 25 -4.98 4.74 4.48
CA GLY A 25 -5.70 4.47 5.74
C GLY A 25 -7.11 3.93 5.57
N ASN A 26 -7.75 4.16 4.42
CA ASN A 26 -9.09 3.64 4.16
C ASN A 26 -9.19 2.11 4.13
N VAL A 27 -8.07 1.40 3.99
CA VAL A 27 -8.06 -0.07 4.10
C VAL A 27 -8.49 -0.54 5.49
N THR A 28 -8.31 0.31 6.52
CA THR A 28 -8.70 0.01 7.90
C THR A 28 -10.20 0.21 8.15
N PHE A 29 -10.94 0.84 7.22
CA PHE A 29 -12.34 1.21 7.42
C PHE A 29 -13.25 -0.02 7.44
N LYS A 30 -14.26 -0.01 8.33
CA LYS A 30 -15.17 -1.16 8.51
C LYS A 30 -15.88 -1.58 7.22
N LYS A 31 -16.27 -0.61 6.39
CA LYS A 31 -17.02 -0.87 5.15
C LYS A 31 -16.13 -1.06 3.92
N ALA A 32 -14.82 -1.09 4.09
CA ALA A 32 -13.87 -1.20 2.98
C ALA A 32 -13.49 -2.66 2.70
N GLU A 33 -14.46 -3.57 2.66
CA GLU A 33 -14.21 -4.99 2.41
C GLU A 33 -13.59 -5.23 1.04
N ASN A 34 -13.99 -4.43 0.03
CA ASN A 34 -13.39 -4.52 -1.30
C ASN A 34 -11.88 -4.26 -1.28
N LEU A 35 -11.42 -3.32 -0.44
CA LEU A 35 -9.99 -3.03 -0.31
C LEU A 35 -9.25 -4.18 0.38
N ARG A 36 -9.87 -4.78 1.39
CA ARG A 36 -9.28 -5.95 2.07
C ARG A 36 -9.25 -7.17 1.15
N ASP A 37 -10.28 -7.37 0.32
CA ASP A 37 -10.28 -8.42 -0.69
C ASP A 37 -9.15 -8.21 -1.70
N ALA A 38 -8.94 -6.97 -2.14
CA ALA A 38 -7.81 -6.63 -3.00
C ALA A 38 -6.48 -6.93 -2.30
N ALA A 39 -6.35 -6.56 -1.02
CA ALA A 39 -5.13 -6.82 -0.25
C ALA A 39 -4.81 -8.32 -0.15
N ARG A 40 -5.83 -9.19 -0.11
CA ARG A 40 -5.61 -10.64 -0.06
C ARG A 40 -4.89 -11.18 -1.30
N VAL A 41 -5.05 -10.54 -2.45
CA VAL A 41 -4.41 -10.99 -3.70
C VAL A 41 -3.10 -10.26 -4.00
N VAL A 42 -2.75 -9.24 -3.21
CA VAL A 42 -1.50 -8.49 -3.38
C VAL A 42 -0.42 -9.12 -2.50
N PRO A 43 0.62 -9.75 -3.09
CA PRO A 43 1.70 -10.30 -2.28
C PRO A 43 2.55 -9.19 -1.66
N LEU A 44 3.27 -9.53 -0.58
CA LEU A 44 4.10 -8.57 0.14
C LEU A 44 5.13 -7.86 -0.75
N ASP A 45 5.63 -8.53 -1.79
CA ASP A 45 6.63 -7.96 -2.70
C ASP A 45 6.05 -6.98 -3.73
N ARG A 46 4.74 -6.79 -3.73
CA ARG A 46 4.04 -5.84 -4.60
C ARG A 46 3.30 -4.75 -3.81
N LEU A 47 3.48 -4.73 -2.50
CA LEU A 47 2.73 -3.88 -1.58
C LEU A 47 3.47 -2.59 -1.26
N LEU A 48 2.73 -1.48 -1.24
CA LEU A 48 3.17 -0.20 -0.69
C LEU A 48 2.13 0.32 0.29
N VAL A 49 2.54 1.21 1.18
CA VAL A 49 1.67 1.90 2.15
C VAL A 49 1.84 3.39 1.99
N GLU A 50 0.74 4.14 2.11
CA GLU A 50 0.77 5.60 1.98
C GLU A 50 -0.25 6.25 2.91
N THR A 51 -0.18 7.58 3.03
CA THR A 51 -1.07 8.35 3.90
C THR A 51 -2.26 8.96 3.19
N ASP A 52 -2.05 9.54 2.01
CA ASP A 52 -2.99 10.45 1.35
C ASP A 52 -3.44 11.60 2.27
N CYS A 53 -2.54 12.05 3.18
CA CYS A 53 -2.88 13.11 4.11
C CYS A 53 -3.24 14.42 3.37
N PRO A 54 -4.18 15.25 3.88
CA PRO A 54 -4.86 15.10 5.18
C PRO A 54 -6.08 14.20 5.17
N PHE A 55 -6.30 13.43 4.11
CA PHE A 55 -7.45 12.55 3.92
C PHE A 55 -7.18 11.12 4.34
N LEU A 56 -8.23 10.30 4.37
CA LEU A 56 -8.17 8.85 4.59
C LEU A 56 -7.44 8.44 5.86
N THR A 57 -7.73 9.15 6.96
CA THR A 57 -7.14 8.87 8.27
C THR A 57 -7.50 7.45 8.73
N PRO A 58 -6.50 6.62 9.07
CA PRO A 58 -6.77 5.25 9.48
C PRO A 58 -7.41 5.18 10.86
N ILE A 59 -8.14 4.08 11.13
CA ILE A 59 -8.62 3.78 12.47
C ILE A 59 -7.38 3.58 13.38
N PRO A 60 -7.38 4.09 14.61
CA PRO A 60 -8.51 4.65 15.38
C PRO A 60 -8.73 6.15 15.21
N PHE A 61 -8.04 6.82 14.32
CA PHE A 61 -8.09 8.28 14.20
C PHE A 61 -9.02 8.77 13.08
N ARG A 62 -9.82 7.87 12.50
CA ARG A 62 -10.77 8.24 11.45
C ARG A 62 -11.68 9.39 11.90
N GLY A 63 -11.87 10.39 11.01
CA GLY A 63 -12.63 11.60 11.32
C GLY A 63 -11.74 12.76 11.78
N LYS A 64 -10.48 12.49 12.07
CA LYS A 64 -9.47 13.53 12.37
C LYS A 64 -8.63 13.79 11.12
N ARG A 65 -7.91 14.92 11.12
CA ARG A 65 -6.97 15.22 10.03
C ARG A 65 -5.85 14.17 10.01
N ASN A 66 -5.59 13.62 8.83
CA ASN A 66 -4.52 12.65 8.65
C ASN A 66 -3.15 13.35 8.67
N GLU A 67 -2.15 12.65 9.16
CA GLU A 67 -0.75 13.11 9.26
C GLU A 67 0.17 12.02 8.75
N PRO A 68 1.39 12.37 8.24
CA PRO A 68 2.33 11.36 7.76
C PRO A 68 2.65 10.28 8.80
N ALA A 69 2.73 10.65 10.10
CA ALA A 69 2.98 9.70 11.17
C ALA A 69 1.90 8.61 11.28
N PHE A 70 0.69 8.86 10.82
CA PHE A 70 -0.42 7.90 10.91
C PHE A 70 -0.28 6.74 9.92
N VAL A 71 0.64 6.79 8.98
CA VAL A 71 0.94 5.65 8.11
C VAL A 71 1.31 4.40 8.92
N GLU A 72 1.87 4.58 10.11
CA GLU A 72 2.19 3.49 11.02
C GLU A 72 0.95 2.65 11.35
N HIS A 73 -0.21 3.30 11.56
CA HIS A 73 -1.47 2.59 11.86
C HIS A 73 -1.95 1.79 10.66
N THR A 74 -1.83 2.31 9.45
CA THR A 74 -2.13 1.58 8.21
C THR A 74 -1.21 0.37 8.07
N ALA A 75 0.09 0.57 8.27
CA ALA A 75 1.08 -0.50 8.18
C ALA A 75 0.87 -1.58 9.25
N LYS A 76 0.54 -1.19 10.47
CA LYS A 76 0.23 -2.15 11.55
C LYS A 76 -1.02 -2.97 11.23
N PHE A 77 -2.05 -2.34 10.70
CA PHE A 77 -3.26 -3.04 10.26
C PHE A 77 -2.92 -4.08 9.19
N LEU A 78 -2.16 -3.69 8.17
CA LEU A 78 -1.79 -4.60 7.09
C LEU A 78 -0.86 -5.72 7.57
N ALA A 79 0.05 -5.44 8.49
CA ALA A 79 0.92 -6.47 9.07
C ALA A 79 0.09 -7.54 9.76
N GLU A 80 -0.88 -7.14 10.59
CA GLU A 80 -1.81 -8.06 11.23
C GLU A 80 -2.64 -8.83 10.21
N PHE A 81 -3.14 -8.13 9.19
CA PHE A 81 -3.93 -8.72 8.11
C PHE A 81 -3.15 -9.80 7.36
N TYR A 82 -1.87 -9.57 7.06
CA TYR A 82 -1.01 -10.54 6.38
C TYR A 82 -0.42 -11.59 7.32
N GLY A 83 -0.60 -11.45 8.63
CA GLY A 83 -0.04 -12.38 9.60
C GLY A 83 1.47 -12.28 9.75
N VAL A 84 2.05 -11.10 9.54
CA VAL A 84 3.48 -10.84 9.69
C VAL A 84 3.73 -9.76 10.73
N GLU A 85 4.96 -9.66 11.22
CA GLU A 85 5.33 -8.60 12.15
C GLU A 85 5.38 -7.24 11.44
N PHE A 86 5.09 -6.18 12.19
CA PHE A 86 5.14 -4.80 11.69
C PHE A 86 6.49 -4.48 11.03
N GLU A 87 7.59 -4.86 11.68
CA GLU A 87 8.93 -4.60 11.14
C GLU A 87 9.18 -5.31 9.81
N THR A 88 8.68 -6.53 9.68
CA THR A 88 8.78 -7.30 8.43
C THR A 88 8.04 -6.59 7.31
N LEU A 89 6.81 -6.15 7.56
CA LEU A 89 6.02 -5.43 6.58
C LEU A 89 6.69 -4.10 6.21
N ALA A 90 7.16 -3.34 7.21
CA ALA A 90 7.81 -2.06 7.00
C ALA A 90 9.06 -2.19 6.13
N LYS A 91 9.91 -3.17 6.42
CA LYS A 91 11.11 -3.45 5.63
C LYS A 91 10.77 -3.85 4.20
N ARG A 92 9.78 -4.73 4.04
CA ARG A 92 9.39 -5.23 2.71
C ARG A 92 8.81 -4.12 1.83
N THR A 93 7.93 -3.29 2.37
CA THR A 93 7.33 -2.19 1.60
C THR A 93 8.39 -1.13 1.24
N THR A 94 9.31 -0.85 2.14
CA THR A 94 10.44 0.05 1.86
C THR A 94 11.31 -0.51 0.74
N GLN A 95 11.63 -1.80 0.79
CA GLN A 95 12.43 -2.46 -0.25
C GLN A 95 11.71 -2.46 -1.60
N ASN A 96 10.39 -2.67 -1.61
CA ASN A 96 9.58 -2.62 -2.82
C ASN A 96 9.67 -1.24 -3.49
N PHE A 97 9.57 -0.18 -2.70
CA PHE A 97 9.72 1.19 -3.20
C PHE A 97 11.11 1.42 -3.79
N LEU A 98 12.16 1.02 -3.08
CA LEU A 98 13.52 1.20 -3.53
C LEU A 98 13.81 0.42 -4.83
N ASP A 99 13.34 -0.79 -4.93
CA ASP A 99 13.53 -1.63 -6.12
C ASP A 99 12.82 -1.02 -7.32
N PHE A 100 11.60 -0.56 -7.14
CA PHE A 100 10.83 0.09 -8.20
C PHE A 100 11.52 1.38 -8.67
N PHE A 101 11.99 2.20 -7.74
CA PHE A 101 12.69 3.44 -8.06
C PHE A 101 13.99 3.20 -8.82
N LYS A 102 14.76 2.18 -8.44
CA LYS A 102 15.98 1.79 -9.16
C LYS A 102 15.69 1.37 -10.60
N LEU A 103 14.63 0.60 -10.81
CA LEU A 103 14.23 0.16 -12.15
C LEU A 103 13.87 1.36 -13.03
N GLU A 104 13.13 2.33 -12.51
CA GLU A 104 12.79 3.55 -13.25
C GLU A 104 14.02 4.38 -13.60
N LEU A 105 14.94 4.57 -12.67
CA LEU A 105 16.19 5.30 -12.92
C LEU A 105 17.02 4.59 -13.99
N THR A 106 17.12 3.27 -13.95
CA THR A 106 17.84 2.50 -14.94
C THR A 106 17.20 2.65 -16.32
N ALA A 107 15.88 2.60 -16.41
CA ALA A 107 15.16 2.79 -17.67
C ALA A 107 15.38 4.18 -18.24
N GLU A 108 15.34 5.23 -17.43
CA GLU A 108 15.62 6.60 -17.84
C GLU A 108 17.06 6.75 -18.36
N THR A 109 18.00 6.14 -17.66
CA THR A 109 19.42 6.17 -18.06
C THR A 109 19.63 5.49 -19.39
N GLN A 110 18.96 4.38 -19.65
CA GLN A 110 19.05 3.63 -20.89
C GLN A 110 18.40 4.34 -22.07
N SER A 111 17.38 5.15 -21.82
CA SER A 111 16.68 5.88 -22.88
C SER A 111 17.38 7.17 -23.30
N ARG A 112 18.45 7.53 -22.63
CA ARG A 112 19.31 8.65 -23.00
C ARG A 112 20.51 8.17 -23.80
#